data_7644ef12184dfb561e63fac55f2ee43f
#
_entry.id   7644ef12184dfb561e63fac55f2ee43f
#
_cell.length_a   1.000
_cell.length_b   1.000
_cell.length_c   1.000
_cell.angle_alpha   90.00
_cell.angle_beta   90.00
_cell.angle_gamma   90.00
#
_symmetry.space_group_name_H-M   'P 1'
#
loop_
_entity.id
_entity.type
_entity.pdbx_description
1 polymer ?
#
loop_
_entity_poly.entity_id
_entity_poly.type
_entity_poly.pdbx_seq_one_letter_code
_entity_poly.pdbx_strand_id
1 'polypeptide(L)' 'MKKNDHMDQPEPFTPGMSKAEVCQHAFELYRDKLAHGSLTLEDWVLAEKDLLAMRERGEALDR' A
#
# COMPACT_ATOMS: atom_id res chain seq x y z
N MET A 1 6.77 21.56 -5.03
CA MET A 1 6.70 21.07 -5.07
C MET A 1 6.69 20.26 -5.30
N LYS A 2 6.67 19.73 -5.40
CA LYS A 2 6.58 19.04 -5.70
C LYS A 2 6.52 18.16 -5.76
N LYS A 3 6.66 17.50 -5.73
CA LYS A 3 6.60 16.70 -5.67
C LYS A 3 6.61 15.69 -6.24
N ASN A 4 6.76 14.71 -6.27
CA ASN A 4 6.72 13.80 -6.80
C ASN A 4 5.59 13.28 -6.87
N ASP A 5 5.13 13.25 -7.58
CA ASP A 5 3.97 13.11 -7.67
C ASP A 5 3.45 11.92 -8.20
N HIS A 6 4.13 11.06 -8.75
CA HIS A 6 3.61 9.85 -9.24
C HIS A 6 3.37 8.86 -8.11
N MET A 7 3.61 9.24 -6.90
CA MET A 7 3.33 8.38 -5.76
C MET A 7 2.42 9.12 -4.82
N ASP A 8 1.20 9.30 -5.24
CA ASP A 8 0.29 10.11 -4.48
C ASP A 8 -0.42 9.27 -3.46
N GLN A 9 0.29 8.78 -2.49
CA GLN A 9 -0.26 7.85 -1.52
C GLN A 9 -1.14 8.54 -0.50
N PRO A 10 -2.37 8.08 -0.31
CA PRO A 10 -3.23 8.66 0.72
C PRO A 10 -2.85 8.17 2.10
N GLU A 11 -3.36 8.85 3.11
CA GLU A 11 -3.19 8.40 4.47
C GLU A 11 -3.94 7.09 4.67
N PRO A 12 -3.38 6.17 5.46
CA PRO A 12 -4.11 4.94 5.74
C PRO A 12 -5.41 5.22 6.48
N PHE A 13 -6.44 4.48 6.12
CA PHE A 13 -7.70 4.64 6.83
C PHE A 13 -7.82 3.65 7.98
N THR A 14 -6.87 2.77 8.17
CA THR A 14 -6.91 1.77 9.23
C THR A 14 -6.09 2.26 10.41
N PRO A 15 -6.68 2.35 11.61
CA PRO A 15 -5.91 2.77 12.78
C PRO A 15 -4.74 1.83 13.03
N GLY A 16 -3.61 2.40 13.36
CA GLY A 16 -2.43 1.61 13.67
C GLY A 16 -1.62 1.17 12.46
N MET A 17 -2.09 1.50 11.27
CA MET A 17 -1.36 1.15 10.05
C MET A 17 -0.64 2.38 9.52
N SER A 18 0.63 2.25 9.20
CA SER A 18 1.41 3.38 8.74
C SER A 18 1.46 3.45 7.21
N LYS A 19 1.73 4.65 6.70
CA LYS A 19 1.90 4.83 5.27
C LYS A 19 3.01 3.95 4.73
N ALA A 20 4.08 3.82 5.48
CA ALA A 20 5.21 3.02 5.04
C ALA A 20 4.84 1.55 4.87
N GLU A 21 4.02 1.05 5.76
CA GLU A 21 3.58 -0.34 5.65
C GLU A 21 2.75 -0.56 4.41
N VAL A 22 1.82 0.35 4.15
CA VAL A 22 0.96 0.22 2.97
C VAL A 22 1.80 0.40 1.71
N CYS A 23 2.72 1.35 1.74
CA CYS A 23 3.57 1.60 0.59
C CYS A 23 4.39 0.36 0.22
N GLN A 24 4.99 -0.25 1.20
CA GLN A 24 5.80 -1.43 0.96
C GLN A 24 4.96 -2.57 0.41
N HIS A 25 3.78 -2.76 0.99
CA HIS A 25 2.90 -3.83 0.54
C HIS A 25 2.41 -3.57 -0.87
N ALA A 26 2.05 -2.33 -1.17
CA ALA A 26 1.59 -1.98 -2.50
C ALA A 26 2.68 -2.19 -3.54
N PHE A 27 3.93 -1.89 -3.18
CA PHE A 27 5.02 -2.10 -4.10
C PHE A 27 5.14 -3.58 -4.48
N GLU A 28 4.92 -4.46 -3.53
CA GLU A 28 4.99 -5.88 -3.81
C GLU A 28 3.80 -6.37 -4.61
N LEU A 29 2.62 -5.84 -4.30
CA LEU A 29 1.42 -6.24 -5.01
C LEU A 29 1.41 -5.76 -6.45
N TYR A 30 1.87 -4.53 -6.67
CA TYR A 30 1.70 -3.87 -7.95
C TYR A 30 3.02 -3.56 -8.63
N ARG A 31 3.97 -4.43 -8.51
CA ARG A 31 5.29 -4.19 -9.12
C ARG A 31 5.18 -3.92 -10.61
N ASP A 32 4.36 -4.71 -11.29
CA ASP A 32 4.22 -4.52 -12.72
C ASP A 32 3.57 -3.19 -13.04
N LYS A 33 2.56 -2.82 -12.27
CA LYS A 33 1.91 -1.55 -12.49
C LYS A 33 2.87 -0.39 -12.29
N LEU A 34 3.68 -0.48 -11.24
CA LEU A 34 4.64 0.58 -10.96
C LEU A 34 5.69 0.71 -12.04
N ALA A 35 6.01 -0.38 -12.70
CA ALA A 35 6.96 -0.32 -13.80
C ALA A 35 6.40 0.46 -14.97
N HIS A 36 5.08 0.58 -15.07
CA HIS A 36 4.45 1.28 -16.19
C HIS A 36 3.81 2.59 -15.80
N GLY A 37 3.89 2.97 -14.56
CA GLY A 37 3.28 4.21 -14.13
C GLY A 37 3.16 4.26 -12.63
N SER A 38 2.11 4.92 -12.16
CA SER A 38 1.90 5.07 -10.73
C SER A 38 0.59 4.41 -10.33
N LEU A 39 0.42 4.27 -9.02
CA LEU A 39 -0.79 3.66 -8.49
C LEU A 39 -1.89 4.71 -8.39
N THR A 40 -3.13 4.25 -8.54
CA THR A 40 -4.27 5.12 -8.35
C THR A 40 -4.69 5.08 -6.90
N LEU A 41 -5.59 5.98 -6.52
CA LEU A 41 -6.13 5.97 -5.18
C LEU A 41 -6.76 4.61 -4.86
N GLU A 42 -7.48 4.06 -5.82
CA GLU A 42 -8.10 2.76 -5.61
C GLU A 42 -7.07 1.68 -5.35
N ASP A 43 -5.96 1.73 -6.06
CA ASP A 43 -4.89 0.75 -5.84
C ASP A 43 -4.37 0.83 -4.41
N TRP A 44 -4.20 2.05 -3.90
CA TRP A 44 -3.72 2.22 -2.54
C TRP A 44 -4.72 1.68 -1.53
N VAL A 45 -6.00 1.91 -1.76
CA VAL A 45 -7.02 1.41 -0.86
C VAL A 45 -7.05 -0.10 -0.87
N LEU A 46 -6.94 -0.69 -2.05
CA LEU A 46 -6.95 -2.15 -2.15
C LEU A 46 -5.71 -2.75 -1.49
N ALA A 47 -4.57 -2.10 -1.62
CA ALA A 47 -3.36 -2.58 -0.98
C ALA A 47 -3.51 -2.55 0.54
N GLU A 48 -4.13 -1.49 1.05
CA GLU A 48 -4.33 -1.40 2.49
C GLU A 48 -5.26 -2.49 2.98
N LYS A 49 -6.34 -2.73 2.24
CA LYS A 49 -7.27 -3.77 2.63
C LYS A 49 -6.62 -5.15 2.60
N ASP A 50 -5.79 -5.38 1.59
CA ASP A 50 -5.11 -6.65 1.49
C ASP A 50 -4.15 -6.85 2.66
N LEU A 51 -3.41 -5.81 3.00
CA LEU A 51 -2.48 -5.87 4.12
C LEU A 51 -3.24 -6.13 5.42
N LEU A 52 -4.36 -5.46 5.60
CA LEU A 52 -5.16 -5.66 6.79
C LEU A 52 -5.66 -7.10 6.90
N ALA A 53 -6.09 -7.67 5.79
CA ALA A 53 -6.56 -9.05 5.78
C ALA A 53 -5.44 -10.00 6.15
N MET A 54 -4.23 -9.73 5.66
CA MET A 54 -3.09 -10.57 6.01
C MET A 54 -2.78 -10.49 7.50
N ARG A 55 -2.88 -9.31 8.07
CA ARG A 55 -2.62 -9.15 9.50
C ARG A 55 -3.66 -9.89 10.32
N GLU A 56 -4.89 -9.82 9.88
CA GLU A 56 -5.97 -10.50 10.64
C GLU A 56 -5.83 -12.00 10.58
N ARG A 57 -5.27 -12.51 9.50
CA ARG A 57 -5.02 -13.94 9.40
C ARG A 57 -3.74 -14.35 10.09
N GLY A 58 -2.93 -13.38 10.49
CA GLY A 58 -1.67 -13.68 11.14
C GLY A 58 -0.54 -14.03 10.19
N GLU A 59 -0.76 -13.86 8.90
CA GLU A 59 0.26 -14.26 7.93
C GLU A 59 1.50 -13.39 8.02
N ALA A 60 1.31 -12.17 8.35
CA ALA A 60 2.43 -11.28 8.38
C ALA A 60 3.33 -11.52 9.57
N LEU A 61 2.90 -12.38 10.45
CA LEU A 61 3.68 -12.55 11.57
C LEU A 61 4.53 -13.65 11.51
N ASP A 62 4.69 -14.18 11.21
CA ASP A 62 5.51 -15.10 11.23
C ASP A 62 6.43 -15.30 11.88
N ARG A 63 6.54 -15.35 12.47
CA ARG A 63 7.20 -15.50 13.08
C ARG A 63 7.78 -15.71 13.29
#